data_8441fad5e40dbe7ad257f2f908012834
#
_entry.id   8441fad5e40dbe7ad257f2f908012834
#
_cell.length_a   1.000
_cell.length_b   1.000
_cell.length_c   1.000
_cell.angle_alpha   90.00
_cell.angle_beta   90.00
_cell.angle_gamma   90.00
#
_symmetry.space_group_name_H-M   'P 1'
#
loop_
_entity.id
_entity.type
_entity.pdbx_description
1 polymer ?
#
loop_
_entity_poly.entity_id
_entity_poly.type
_entity_poly.pdbx_seq_one_letter_code
_entity_poly.pdbx_strand_id
1 'polypeptide(L)'
;MRNNSKITTLEAKFPLLSIEQGCMVSKDADITVAFRVELPELFTVTSAEYEAMHSAWHKAIKVLPNYTIVHKQDWFIKERYQPKMAESGLSFLSRASNRHFNERPFLHHSVYLFLTKTNKQRMQRQSNFSSLCRGHLLPKEITDKEEVVKFMEAVDQFERIINDTEQIRLTRMKEEDLVGTAEKGGLLDRYFSLSEEGHASLEDIRLGADLVRIGDNRLCLHTLSDTDDLPTSVSTDTRYERLSTDRSDCRLSFAAPVGLLLPCNHIYNQYLFIEDSDDNLQRFEKQARNMHSLARYSRSNQINEEWIQEYLNVAHSQGWTAIRAHFLSLIHI
;
A
#
# COMPACT_ATOMS: atom_id res chain seq x y z
N MET A 1 -17.60 20.77 31.06
CA MET A 1 -18.11 19.73 30.13
C MET A 1 -17.39 18.44 30.45
N ARG A 2 -18.09 17.39 30.93
CA ARG A 2 -17.48 16.08 31.17
C ARG A 2 -17.23 15.42 29.82
N ASN A 3 -15.96 15.28 29.45
CA ASN A 3 -15.54 14.43 28.35
C ASN A 3 -15.91 12.98 28.71
N ASN A 4 -17.04 12.50 28.24
CA ASN A 4 -17.35 11.06 28.24
C ASN A 4 -16.45 10.40 27.19
N SER A 5 -15.22 10.06 27.56
CA SER A 5 -14.37 9.20 26.76
C SER A 5 -15.05 7.83 26.68
N LYS A 6 -15.55 7.49 25.49
CA LYS A 6 -16.17 6.19 25.25
C LYS A 6 -15.04 5.17 25.18
N ILE A 7 -14.89 4.37 26.22
CA ILE A 7 -13.92 3.25 26.24
C ILE A 7 -14.53 2.09 25.46
N THR A 8 -13.80 1.61 24.47
CA THR A 8 -14.14 0.41 23.70
C THR A 8 -12.95 -0.54 23.67
N THR A 9 -13.19 -1.83 23.64
CA THR A 9 -12.12 -2.82 23.55
C THR A 9 -11.49 -2.80 22.15
N LEU A 10 -10.19 -3.08 22.08
CA LEU A 10 -9.46 -3.19 20.80
C LEU A 10 -10.12 -4.25 19.90
N GLU A 11 -10.51 -5.38 20.47
CA GLU A 11 -11.20 -6.46 19.76
C GLU A 11 -12.46 -6.00 19.03
N ALA A 12 -13.25 -5.12 19.63
CA ALA A 12 -14.45 -4.57 18.99
C ALA A 12 -14.13 -3.68 17.77
N LYS A 13 -12.96 -3.06 17.76
CA LYS A 13 -12.51 -2.14 16.70
C LYS A 13 -11.58 -2.77 15.67
N PHE A 14 -10.90 -3.85 16.03
CA PHE A 14 -9.96 -4.53 15.15
C PHE A 14 -10.70 -5.14 13.95
N PRO A 15 -10.28 -4.84 12.71
CA PRO A 15 -11.03 -5.22 11.52
C PRO A 15 -10.90 -6.70 11.16
N LEU A 16 -9.90 -7.40 11.70
CA LEU A 16 -9.63 -8.80 11.40
C LEU A 16 -10.60 -9.72 12.17
N LEU A 17 -11.16 -10.71 11.49
CA LEU A 17 -12.00 -11.73 12.05
C LEU A 17 -11.21 -13.01 12.35
N SER A 18 -10.51 -13.54 11.34
CA SER A 18 -9.71 -14.77 11.45
C SER A 18 -8.58 -14.79 10.43
N ILE A 19 -7.61 -15.69 10.65
CA ILE A 19 -6.58 -16.05 9.68
C ILE A 19 -6.75 -17.54 9.44
N GLU A 20 -7.04 -17.92 8.21
CA GLU A 20 -7.30 -19.29 7.80
C GLU A 20 -6.60 -19.57 6.47
N GLN A 21 -5.92 -20.71 6.40
CA GLN A 21 -5.23 -21.17 5.18
C GLN A 21 -4.27 -20.14 4.56
N GLY A 22 -3.61 -19.32 5.39
CA GLY A 22 -2.73 -18.25 4.93
C GLY A 22 -3.44 -17.00 4.39
N CYS A 23 -4.76 -16.91 4.54
CA CYS A 23 -5.55 -15.74 4.19
C CYS A 23 -6.07 -15.05 5.45
N MET A 24 -6.07 -13.72 5.46
CA MET A 24 -6.72 -12.91 6.47
C MET A 24 -8.15 -12.63 6.05
N VAL A 25 -9.10 -12.90 6.93
CA VAL A 25 -10.54 -12.62 6.72
C VAL A 25 -10.93 -11.45 7.61
N SER A 26 -11.51 -10.40 7.03
CA SER A 26 -11.98 -9.24 7.78
C SER A 26 -13.39 -9.46 8.33
N LYS A 27 -13.80 -8.67 9.34
CA LYS A 27 -15.16 -8.64 9.86
C LYS A 27 -16.22 -8.25 8.81
N ASP A 28 -15.78 -7.59 7.75
CA ASP A 28 -16.61 -7.24 6.60
C ASP A 28 -16.54 -8.30 5.49
N ALA A 29 -15.95 -9.46 5.78
CA ALA A 29 -15.75 -10.61 4.91
C ALA A 29 -14.81 -10.36 3.70
N ASP A 30 -13.94 -9.35 3.73
CA ASP A 30 -12.88 -9.25 2.73
C ASP A 30 -11.84 -10.35 2.94
N ILE A 31 -11.29 -10.89 1.86
CA ILE A 31 -10.26 -11.92 1.89
C ILE A 31 -8.95 -11.30 1.42
N THR A 32 -7.92 -11.39 2.24
CA THR A 32 -6.61 -10.79 1.97
C THR A 32 -5.52 -11.85 1.98
N VAL A 33 -4.72 -11.88 0.92
CA VAL A 33 -3.45 -12.64 0.85
C VAL A 33 -2.30 -11.68 1.06
N ALA A 34 -1.39 -12.03 1.95
CA ALA A 34 -0.23 -11.21 2.30
C ALA A 34 1.06 -11.82 1.75
N PHE A 35 1.95 -10.95 1.29
CA PHE A 35 3.28 -11.29 0.80
C PHE A 35 4.33 -10.44 1.48
N ARG A 36 5.46 -11.06 1.78
CA ARG A 36 6.72 -10.34 2.00
C ARG A 36 7.36 -10.10 0.65
N VAL A 37 7.87 -8.89 0.42
CA VAL A 37 8.48 -8.48 -0.84
C VAL A 37 9.96 -8.25 -0.62
N GLU A 38 10.80 -8.94 -1.38
CA GLU A 38 12.23 -8.68 -1.47
C GLU A 38 12.49 -7.87 -2.74
N LEU A 39 13.06 -6.68 -2.57
CA LEU A 39 13.40 -5.77 -3.66
C LEU A 39 14.89 -5.84 -3.97
N PRO A 40 15.30 -5.64 -5.22
CA PRO A 40 16.72 -5.51 -5.56
C PRO A 40 17.29 -4.21 -4.98
N GLU A 41 18.59 -4.16 -4.80
CA GLU A 41 19.26 -2.91 -4.45
C GLU A 41 19.21 -1.94 -5.63
N LEU A 42 18.72 -0.73 -5.39
CA LEU A 42 18.46 0.27 -6.43
C LEU A 42 19.70 0.57 -7.30
N PHE A 43 20.90 0.56 -6.69
CA PHE A 43 22.15 0.89 -7.40
C PHE A 43 22.69 -0.25 -8.27
N THR A 44 22.12 -1.45 -8.17
CA THR A 44 22.53 -2.60 -8.98
C THR A 44 21.66 -2.81 -10.20
N VAL A 45 20.47 -2.19 -10.24
CA VAL A 45 19.47 -2.35 -11.29
C VAL A 45 19.80 -1.47 -12.49
N THR A 46 19.85 -2.08 -13.67
CA THR A 46 19.97 -1.37 -14.94
C THR A 46 18.63 -0.77 -15.38
N SER A 47 18.64 0.20 -16.28
CA SER A 47 17.41 0.78 -16.85
C SER A 47 16.53 -0.29 -17.53
N ALA A 48 17.14 -1.25 -18.21
CA ALA A 48 16.40 -2.34 -18.87
C ALA A 48 15.69 -3.26 -17.85
N GLU A 49 16.36 -3.60 -16.74
CA GLU A 49 15.78 -4.39 -15.66
C GLU A 49 14.65 -3.61 -14.95
N TYR A 50 14.83 -2.30 -14.76
CA TYR A 50 13.77 -1.45 -14.22
C TYR A 50 12.52 -1.45 -15.09
N GLU A 51 12.68 -1.28 -16.42
CA GLU A 51 11.56 -1.34 -17.37
C GLU A 51 10.90 -2.73 -17.40
N ALA A 52 11.69 -3.80 -17.27
CA ALA A 52 11.17 -5.16 -17.18
C ALA A 52 10.33 -5.36 -15.92
N MET A 53 10.79 -4.90 -14.75
CA MET A 53 10.04 -4.92 -13.49
C MET A 53 8.75 -4.10 -13.60
N HIS A 54 8.82 -2.89 -14.14
CA HIS A 54 7.64 -2.04 -14.33
C HIS A 54 6.62 -2.70 -15.26
N SER A 55 7.07 -3.30 -16.37
CA SER A 55 6.21 -4.06 -17.28
C SER A 55 5.56 -5.28 -16.60
N ALA A 56 6.30 -5.98 -15.75
CA ALA A 56 5.78 -7.11 -14.99
C ALA A 56 4.70 -6.68 -13.99
N TRP A 57 4.90 -5.59 -13.24
CA TRP A 57 3.88 -5.00 -12.37
C TRP A 57 2.61 -4.64 -13.13
N HIS A 58 2.74 -4.01 -14.28
CA HIS A 58 1.60 -3.65 -15.11
C HIS A 58 0.82 -4.89 -15.58
N LYS A 59 1.52 -5.95 -16.00
CA LYS A 59 0.91 -7.22 -16.39
C LYS A 59 0.25 -7.92 -15.20
N ALA A 60 0.92 -7.95 -14.05
CA ALA A 60 0.43 -8.60 -12.85
C ALA A 60 -0.84 -7.91 -12.31
N ILE A 61 -0.91 -6.57 -12.33
CA ILE A 61 -2.12 -5.84 -11.93
C ILE A 61 -3.29 -6.14 -12.87
N LYS A 62 -3.03 -6.28 -14.17
CA LYS A 62 -4.07 -6.56 -15.17
C LYS A 62 -4.75 -7.92 -15.03
N VAL A 63 -4.11 -8.91 -14.42
CA VAL A 63 -4.73 -10.24 -14.22
C VAL A 63 -5.66 -10.29 -13.01
N LEU A 64 -5.60 -9.29 -12.14
CA LEU A 64 -6.43 -9.25 -10.95
C LEU A 64 -7.89 -8.92 -11.33
N PRO A 65 -8.87 -9.62 -10.72
CA PRO A 65 -10.28 -9.38 -10.99
C PRO A 65 -10.74 -8.04 -10.44
N ASN A 66 -11.86 -7.55 -10.97
CA ASN A 66 -12.54 -6.36 -10.45
C ASN A 66 -12.80 -6.50 -8.95
N TYR A 67 -12.80 -5.37 -8.24
CA TYR A 67 -12.96 -5.27 -6.80
C TYR A 67 -11.82 -5.91 -6.00
N THR A 68 -10.61 -5.88 -6.58
CA THR A 68 -9.38 -6.20 -5.89
C THR A 68 -8.69 -4.91 -5.44
N ILE A 69 -8.17 -4.92 -4.22
CA ILE A 69 -7.31 -3.86 -3.68
C ILE A 69 -5.88 -4.40 -3.64
N VAL A 70 -4.98 -3.72 -4.32
CA VAL A 70 -3.53 -3.94 -4.17
C VAL A 70 -3.02 -2.92 -3.18
N HIS A 71 -2.53 -3.38 -2.04
CA HIS A 71 -1.99 -2.54 -0.99
C HIS A 71 -0.51 -2.87 -0.79
N LYS A 72 0.36 -1.98 -1.25
CA LYS A 72 1.80 -2.04 -0.97
C LYS A 72 2.11 -1.21 0.26
N GLN A 73 2.91 -1.77 1.13
CA GLN A 73 3.27 -1.16 2.39
C GLN A 73 4.78 -1.20 2.57
N ASP A 74 5.38 -0.04 2.66
CA ASP A 74 6.81 0.16 2.91
C ASP A 74 7.01 0.60 4.36
N TRP A 75 7.75 -0.19 5.12
CA TRP A 75 8.09 0.07 6.52
C TRP A 75 9.51 0.59 6.61
N PHE A 76 9.68 1.75 7.18
CA PHE A 76 10.96 2.37 7.45
C PHE A 76 11.15 2.51 8.95
N ILE A 77 11.94 1.60 9.53
CA ILE A 77 12.16 1.54 10.98
C ILE A 77 13.59 1.88 11.29
N LYS A 78 13.78 2.78 12.24
CA LYS A 78 15.11 3.23 12.66
C LYS A 78 15.80 2.17 13.49
N GLU A 79 16.90 1.67 12.98
CA GLU A 79 17.71 0.64 13.60
C GLU A 79 19.16 1.08 13.74
N ARG A 80 19.90 0.34 14.55
CA ARG A 80 21.36 0.50 14.69
C ARG A 80 22.02 -0.81 14.34
N TYR A 81 23.11 -0.71 13.60
CA TYR A 81 23.93 -1.87 13.31
C TYR A 81 24.48 -2.46 14.61
N GLN A 82 24.24 -3.74 14.81
CA GLN A 82 24.81 -4.53 15.91
C GLN A 82 25.84 -5.52 15.33
N PRO A 83 27.12 -5.44 15.70
CA PRO A 83 28.12 -6.36 15.21
C PRO A 83 27.85 -7.78 15.72
N LYS A 84 27.84 -8.76 14.83
CA LYS A 84 27.61 -10.18 15.16
C LYS A 84 28.78 -10.85 15.86
N MET A 85 29.96 -10.24 15.88
CA MET A 85 31.19 -10.80 16.46
C MET A 85 31.60 -10.01 17.69
N ALA A 86 32.07 -10.74 18.72
CA ALA A 86 32.66 -10.10 19.88
C ALA A 86 33.90 -9.26 19.48
N GLU A 87 34.05 -8.09 20.08
CA GLU A 87 35.15 -7.14 19.77
C GLU A 87 36.56 -7.72 20.05
N SER A 88 36.66 -8.76 20.89
CA SER A 88 37.89 -9.44 21.22
C SER A 88 38.37 -10.27 20.03
N GLY A 89 39.41 -9.80 19.35
CA GLY A 89 40.01 -10.46 18.18
C GLY A 89 39.87 -9.70 16.85
N LEU A 90 39.09 -8.62 16.81
CA LEU A 90 39.00 -7.80 15.62
C LEU A 90 40.19 -6.86 15.44
N SER A 91 40.59 -6.63 14.18
CA SER A 91 41.59 -5.62 13.82
C SER A 91 41.12 -4.21 14.24
N PHE A 92 42.05 -3.26 14.36
CA PHE A 92 41.71 -1.86 14.62
C PHE A 92 40.69 -1.29 13.59
N LEU A 93 40.91 -1.60 12.32
CA LEU A 93 40.06 -1.13 11.25
C LEU A 93 38.62 -1.71 11.34
N SER A 94 38.53 -3.02 11.65
CA SER A 94 37.21 -3.67 11.83
C SER A 94 36.44 -3.08 13.02
N ARG A 95 37.14 -2.81 14.15
CA ARG A 95 36.54 -2.14 15.31
C ARG A 95 36.07 -0.72 15.00
N ALA A 96 36.89 0.04 14.27
CA ALA A 96 36.54 1.40 13.85
C ALA A 96 35.35 1.39 12.92
N SER A 97 35.29 0.44 11.99
CA SER A 97 34.13 0.24 11.09
C SER A 97 32.86 -0.12 11.86
N ASN A 98 32.92 -1.10 12.76
CA ASN A 98 31.79 -1.50 13.57
C ASN A 98 31.25 -0.33 14.41
N ARG A 99 32.16 0.45 15.03
CA ARG A 99 31.76 1.66 15.78
C ARG A 99 31.09 2.68 14.89
N HIS A 100 31.64 2.95 13.71
CA HIS A 100 31.09 3.90 12.74
C HIS A 100 29.64 3.57 12.39
N PHE A 101 29.33 2.31 12.09
CA PHE A 101 27.98 1.89 11.73
C PHE A 101 27.04 1.78 12.95
N ASN A 102 27.56 1.36 14.11
CA ASN A 102 26.75 1.31 15.34
C ASN A 102 26.32 2.69 15.84
N GLU A 103 27.19 3.70 15.74
CA GLU A 103 26.89 5.07 16.18
C GLU A 103 25.88 5.77 15.27
N ARG A 104 25.68 5.30 14.03
CA ARG A 104 24.81 5.90 13.03
C ARG A 104 23.56 5.07 12.82
N PRO A 105 22.40 5.54 13.30
CA PRO A 105 21.14 4.86 13.01
C PRO A 105 20.83 4.97 11.50
N PHE A 106 20.25 3.93 10.96
CA PHE A 106 19.73 3.88 9.60
C PHE A 106 18.25 3.49 9.61
N LEU A 107 17.55 3.72 8.52
CA LEU A 107 16.19 3.26 8.34
C LEU A 107 16.24 1.88 7.66
N HIS A 108 15.87 0.84 8.41
CA HIS A 108 15.65 -0.47 7.84
C HIS A 108 14.37 -0.46 7.03
N HIS A 109 14.43 -0.94 5.79
CA HIS A 109 13.30 -0.98 4.87
C HIS A 109 12.78 -2.40 4.72
N SER A 110 11.52 -2.61 5.05
CA SER A 110 10.80 -3.87 4.83
C SER A 110 9.55 -3.60 4.00
N VAL A 111 9.24 -4.48 3.06
CA VAL A 111 8.11 -4.30 2.14
C VAL A 111 7.13 -5.44 2.25
N TYR A 112 5.86 -5.09 2.33
CA TYR A 112 4.74 -6.02 2.33
C TYR A 112 3.75 -5.66 1.23
N LEU A 113 3.12 -6.69 0.68
CA LEU A 113 2.08 -6.54 -0.33
C LEU A 113 0.86 -7.34 0.10
N PHE A 114 -0.29 -6.71 0.04
CA PHE A 114 -1.56 -7.32 0.36
C PHE A 114 -2.48 -7.24 -0.85
N LEU A 115 -3.02 -8.39 -1.25
CA LEU A 115 -4.05 -8.48 -2.27
C LEU A 115 -5.37 -8.82 -1.59
N THR A 116 -6.33 -7.91 -1.66
CA THR A 116 -7.60 -8.03 -0.96
C THR A 116 -8.75 -8.09 -1.95
N LYS A 117 -9.53 -9.19 -1.91
CA LYS A 117 -10.82 -9.25 -2.59
C LYS A 117 -11.86 -8.57 -1.72
N THR A 118 -12.55 -7.61 -2.30
CA THR A 118 -13.65 -6.88 -1.65
C THR A 118 -14.88 -6.88 -2.57
N ASN A 119 -15.93 -6.20 -2.17
CA ASN A 119 -17.16 -6.10 -2.95
C ASN A 119 -17.32 -4.71 -3.58
N LYS A 120 -18.17 -4.63 -4.61
CA LYS A 120 -18.49 -3.38 -5.34
C LYS A 120 -18.94 -2.26 -4.39
N GLN A 121 -19.71 -2.59 -3.37
CA GLN A 121 -20.29 -1.61 -2.46
C GLN A 121 -19.27 -0.94 -1.55
N ARG A 122 -18.20 -1.66 -1.15
CA ARG A 122 -17.11 -1.08 -0.35
C ARG A 122 -16.19 -0.19 -1.18
N MET A 123 -15.97 -0.57 -2.43
CA MET A 123 -15.18 0.26 -3.35
C MET A 123 -15.87 1.58 -3.70
N GLN A 124 -17.17 1.53 -3.85
CA GLN A 124 -17.98 2.72 -4.05
C GLN A 124 -18.36 3.26 -2.68
N ARG A 125 -17.86 4.41 -2.26
CA ARG A 125 -18.27 5.10 -1.03
C ARG A 125 -19.80 5.20 -0.98
N GLN A 126 -20.45 4.32 -0.24
CA GLN A 126 -21.88 4.38 -0.05
C GLN A 126 -22.19 4.93 1.33
N SER A 127 -23.24 5.74 1.39
CA SER A 127 -23.78 6.28 2.62
C SER A 127 -24.12 5.15 3.62
N ASN A 128 -24.04 5.44 4.90
CA ASN A 128 -24.36 4.54 5.99
C ASN A 128 -25.77 3.91 5.93
N PHE A 129 -26.62 4.39 5.03
CA PHE A 129 -27.97 3.88 4.82
C PHE A 129 -28.04 2.52 4.11
N SER A 130 -27.03 2.14 3.37
CA SER A 130 -27.06 0.90 2.57
C SER A 130 -26.97 -0.39 3.39
N SER A 131 -26.48 -0.33 4.61
CA SER A 131 -26.34 -1.52 5.48
C SER A 131 -27.65 -2.01 6.10
N LEU A 132 -28.66 -1.14 6.21
CA LEU A 132 -29.96 -1.47 6.78
C LEU A 132 -30.88 -2.23 5.81
N CYS A 133 -30.63 -2.14 4.50
CA CYS A 133 -31.47 -2.74 3.45
C CYS A 133 -30.86 -3.98 2.81
N ARG A 134 -29.78 -4.54 3.36
CA ARG A 134 -29.16 -5.75 2.81
C ARG A 134 -29.95 -7.00 3.18
N GLY A 135 -30.38 -7.74 2.18
CA GLY A 135 -31.03 -9.04 2.37
C GLY A 135 -30.09 -10.16 2.88
N HIS A 136 -28.77 -9.92 2.84
CA HIS A 136 -27.73 -10.86 3.31
C HIS A 136 -26.67 -10.11 4.10
N LEU A 137 -26.24 -10.67 5.22
CA LEU A 137 -25.16 -10.14 6.05
C LEU A 137 -23.79 -10.16 5.33
N LEU A 138 -23.57 -11.15 4.48
CA LEU A 138 -22.35 -11.30 3.69
C LEU A 138 -22.64 -11.03 2.22
N PRO A 139 -21.81 -10.23 1.51
CA PRO A 139 -21.93 -10.02 0.08
C PRO A 139 -21.80 -11.35 -0.68
N LYS A 140 -22.63 -11.52 -1.73
CA LYS A 140 -22.58 -12.73 -2.55
C LYS A 140 -21.21 -12.94 -3.21
N GLU A 141 -20.57 -11.87 -3.60
CA GLU A 141 -19.25 -11.88 -4.27
C GLU A 141 -18.14 -12.53 -3.44
N ILE A 142 -18.30 -12.57 -2.12
CA ILE A 142 -17.31 -13.15 -1.20
C ILE A 142 -17.75 -14.55 -0.74
N THR A 143 -19.06 -14.82 -0.71
CA THR A 143 -19.60 -16.13 -0.36
C THR A 143 -19.66 -17.08 -1.54
N ASP A 144 -19.54 -16.56 -2.76
CA ASP A 144 -19.49 -17.37 -3.98
C ASP A 144 -18.12 -18.06 -4.10
N LYS A 145 -18.13 -19.37 -4.00
CA LYS A 145 -16.91 -20.19 -4.10
C LYS A 145 -16.18 -19.99 -5.42
N GLU A 146 -16.90 -19.79 -6.52
CA GLU A 146 -16.29 -19.59 -7.83
C GLU A 146 -15.51 -18.27 -7.88
N GLU A 147 -16.04 -17.20 -7.30
CA GLU A 147 -15.38 -15.89 -7.24
C GLU A 147 -14.13 -15.93 -6.35
N VAL A 148 -14.17 -16.66 -5.25
CA VAL A 148 -13.00 -16.85 -4.38
C VAL A 148 -11.92 -17.67 -5.10
N VAL A 149 -12.30 -18.75 -5.79
CA VAL A 149 -11.35 -19.55 -6.57
C VAL A 149 -10.71 -18.72 -7.67
N LYS A 150 -11.48 -17.97 -8.45
CA LYS A 150 -10.96 -17.05 -9.49
C LYS A 150 -9.99 -16.03 -8.90
N PHE A 151 -10.29 -15.48 -7.73
CA PHE A 151 -9.39 -14.55 -7.05
C PHE A 151 -8.08 -15.24 -6.67
N MET A 152 -8.13 -16.44 -6.08
CA MET A 152 -6.93 -17.18 -5.69
C MET A 152 -6.07 -17.56 -6.89
N GLU A 153 -6.68 -18.00 -8.00
CA GLU A 153 -5.99 -18.26 -9.27
C GLU A 153 -5.31 -17.00 -9.83
N ALA A 154 -5.98 -15.85 -9.74
CA ALA A 154 -5.40 -14.57 -10.17
C ALA A 154 -4.23 -14.14 -9.24
N VAL A 155 -4.34 -14.40 -7.94
CA VAL A 155 -3.24 -14.18 -6.97
C VAL A 155 -2.04 -15.06 -7.29
N ASP A 156 -2.27 -16.36 -7.63
CA ASP A 156 -1.20 -17.27 -8.04
C ASP A 156 -0.51 -16.81 -9.34
N GLN A 157 -1.30 -16.30 -10.28
CA GLN A 157 -0.78 -15.78 -11.54
C GLN A 157 -0.01 -14.46 -11.29
N PHE A 158 -0.52 -13.57 -10.45
CA PHE A 158 0.17 -12.34 -10.05
C PHE A 158 1.53 -12.63 -9.44
N GLU A 159 1.59 -13.56 -8.49
CA GLU A 159 2.83 -13.99 -7.83
C GLU A 159 3.86 -14.51 -8.85
N ARG A 160 3.44 -15.37 -9.78
CA ARG A 160 4.32 -15.91 -10.83
C ARG A 160 4.87 -14.81 -11.73
N ILE A 161 4.02 -13.91 -12.23
CA ILE A 161 4.45 -12.84 -13.14
C ILE A 161 5.53 -11.95 -12.48
N ILE A 162 5.39 -11.65 -11.18
CA ILE A 162 6.37 -10.84 -10.47
C ILE A 162 7.65 -11.65 -10.22
N ASN A 163 7.53 -12.89 -9.74
CA ASN A 163 8.68 -13.74 -9.44
C ASN A 163 9.49 -14.13 -10.69
N ASP A 164 8.84 -14.22 -11.85
CA ASP A 164 9.51 -14.51 -13.14
C ASP A 164 10.47 -13.40 -13.57
N THR A 165 10.41 -12.21 -12.94
CA THR A 165 11.40 -11.15 -13.20
C THR A 165 12.76 -11.43 -12.61
N GLU A 166 12.87 -12.37 -11.67
CA GLU A 166 14.07 -12.69 -10.87
C GLU A 166 14.64 -11.51 -10.06
N GLN A 167 14.11 -10.30 -10.26
CA GLN A 167 14.54 -9.08 -9.58
C GLN A 167 13.72 -8.81 -8.32
N ILE A 168 12.43 -9.11 -8.36
CA ILE A 168 11.51 -8.95 -7.22
C ILE A 168 11.06 -10.34 -6.80
N ARG A 169 11.11 -10.61 -5.50
CA ARG A 169 10.64 -11.87 -4.94
C ARG A 169 9.46 -11.65 -4.02
N LEU A 170 8.34 -12.28 -4.35
CA LEU A 170 7.16 -12.36 -3.50
C LEU A 170 7.17 -13.71 -2.78
N THR A 171 7.03 -13.67 -1.46
CA THR A 171 6.90 -14.86 -0.61
C THR A 171 5.61 -14.74 0.17
N ARG A 172 4.68 -15.70 0.02
CA ARG A 172 3.41 -15.70 0.79
C ARG A 172 3.69 -15.83 2.28
N MET A 173 3.05 -14.98 3.04
CA MET A 173 3.11 -15.02 4.50
C MET A 173 2.16 -16.09 5.02
N LYS A 174 2.68 -16.89 5.96
CA LYS A 174 1.90 -17.89 6.67
C LYS A 174 1.28 -17.28 7.94
N GLU A 175 0.43 -18.05 8.60
CA GLU A 175 -0.16 -17.66 9.88
C GLU A 175 0.91 -17.28 10.91
N GLU A 176 2.00 -18.04 10.99
CA GLU A 176 3.14 -17.76 11.88
C GLU A 176 3.83 -16.42 11.58
N ASP A 177 3.88 -16.00 10.31
CA ASP A 177 4.44 -14.71 9.91
C ASP A 177 3.50 -13.54 10.25
N LEU A 178 2.20 -13.78 10.25
CA LEU A 178 1.17 -12.78 10.51
C LEU A 178 0.90 -12.59 12.01
N VAL A 179 0.66 -13.68 12.72
CA VAL A 179 0.32 -13.67 14.15
C VAL A 179 1.58 -13.73 15.01
N GLY A 180 2.62 -14.41 14.52
CA GLY A 180 3.83 -14.71 15.29
C GLY A 180 3.81 -16.10 15.92
N THR A 181 4.91 -16.39 16.59
CA THR A 181 5.13 -17.62 17.39
C THR A 181 5.31 -17.24 18.85
N ALA A 182 5.43 -18.23 19.74
CA ALA A 182 5.66 -17.96 21.18
C ALA A 182 6.95 -17.13 21.44
N GLU A 183 7.93 -17.18 20.52
CA GLU A 183 9.24 -16.55 20.67
C GLU A 183 9.38 -15.24 19.87
N LYS A 184 8.59 -15.08 18.78
CA LYS A 184 8.72 -13.95 17.85
C LYS A 184 7.35 -13.39 17.51
N GLY A 185 7.19 -12.07 17.63
CA GLY A 185 6.01 -11.35 17.20
C GLY A 185 5.81 -11.42 15.68
N GLY A 186 4.55 -11.51 15.24
CA GLY A 186 4.18 -11.47 13.84
C GLY A 186 4.01 -10.05 13.30
N LEU A 187 3.63 -9.96 12.02
CA LEU A 187 3.38 -8.66 11.39
C LEU A 187 2.32 -7.84 12.13
N LEU A 188 1.28 -8.48 12.67
CA LEU A 188 0.21 -7.79 13.41
C LEU A 188 0.73 -7.16 14.71
N ASP A 189 1.63 -7.83 15.43
CA ASP A 189 2.25 -7.28 16.62
C ASP A 189 3.13 -6.06 16.31
N ARG A 190 3.77 -6.06 15.15
CA ARG A 190 4.66 -4.97 14.73
C ARG A 190 3.93 -3.64 14.53
N TYR A 191 2.65 -3.64 14.20
CA TYR A 191 1.87 -2.41 14.12
C TYR A 191 1.78 -1.67 15.47
N PHE A 192 1.95 -2.37 16.58
CA PHE A 192 1.89 -1.78 17.91
C PHE A 192 3.28 -1.50 18.52
N SER A 193 4.29 -2.29 18.17
CA SER A 193 5.64 -2.16 18.73
C SER A 193 6.66 -1.54 17.79
N LEU A 194 6.45 -1.61 16.47
CA LEU A 194 7.43 -1.32 15.41
C LEU A 194 8.73 -2.16 15.53
N SER A 195 8.77 -3.18 16.37
CA SER A 195 9.91 -4.07 16.60
C SER A 195 9.67 -5.42 15.96
N GLU A 196 10.75 -6.08 15.51
CA GLU A 196 10.71 -7.47 15.06
C GLU A 196 10.94 -8.45 16.21
N GLU A 197 11.46 -7.97 17.35
CA GLU A 197 11.80 -8.80 18.49
C GLU A 197 10.68 -8.80 19.53
N GLY A 198 10.25 -10.00 19.91
CA GLY A 198 9.25 -10.20 20.97
C GLY A 198 7.81 -9.89 20.54
N HIS A 199 6.91 -10.01 21.51
CA HIS A 199 5.51 -9.63 21.37
C HIS A 199 5.29 -8.20 21.85
N ALA A 200 4.41 -7.48 21.14
CA ALA A 200 4.02 -6.14 21.54
C ALA A 200 3.30 -6.16 22.90
N SER A 201 3.74 -5.34 23.83
CA SER A 201 2.90 -4.95 24.94
C SER A 201 1.80 -4.05 24.41
N LEU A 202 0.54 -4.50 24.49
CA LEU A 202 -0.61 -3.69 24.07
C LEU A 202 -0.77 -2.52 25.03
N GLU A 203 -0.50 -1.33 24.53
CA GLU A 203 -0.72 -0.08 25.24
C GLU A 203 -2.06 0.56 24.84
N ASP A 204 -2.55 1.46 25.69
CA ASP A 204 -3.80 2.18 25.41
C ASP A 204 -3.70 3.02 24.12
N ILE A 205 -4.66 2.81 23.23
CA ILE A 205 -4.82 3.66 22.04
C ILE A 205 -5.76 4.81 22.38
N ARG A 206 -5.27 6.04 22.31
CA ARG A 206 -6.04 7.25 22.58
C ARG A 206 -6.27 8.02 21.30
N LEU A 207 -7.53 8.09 20.89
CA LEU A 207 -7.96 8.87 19.74
C LEU A 207 -8.38 10.26 20.20
N GLY A 208 -7.53 11.26 20.01
CA GLY A 208 -7.83 12.67 20.23
C GLY A 208 -8.38 13.36 18.99
N ALA A 209 -8.80 14.60 19.11
CA ALA A 209 -9.26 15.41 17.98
C ALA A 209 -8.10 15.72 17.00
N ASP A 210 -6.92 15.98 17.55
CA ASP A 210 -5.78 16.48 16.79
C ASP A 210 -4.68 15.40 16.56
N LEU A 211 -4.69 14.33 17.36
CA LEU A 211 -3.66 13.30 17.26
C LEU A 211 -4.11 11.95 17.83
N VAL A 212 -3.50 10.91 17.31
CA VAL A 212 -3.59 9.54 17.84
C VAL A 212 -2.36 9.27 18.71
N ARG A 213 -2.55 8.58 19.83
CA ARG A 213 -1.46 8.10 20.69
C ARG A 213 -1.58 6.60 20.91
N ILE A 214 -0.45 5.91 20.92
CA ILE A 214 -0.30 4.54 21.38
C ILE A 214 0.73 4.58 22.50
N GLY A 215 0.26 4.40 23.73
CA GLY A 215 1.09 4.65 24.91
C GLY A 215 1.63 6.09 24.93
N ASP A 216 2.94 6.22 25.00
CA ASP A 216 3.64 7.52 24.96
C ASP A 216 3.94 8.02 23.55
N ASN A 217 3.81 7.17 22.54
CA ASN A 217 4.12 7.50 21.15
C ASN A 217 2.98 8.26 20.48
N ARG A 218 3.34 9.20 19.62
CA ARG A 218 2.40 9.94 18.76
C ARG A 218 2.37 9.34 17.38
N LEU A 219 1.17 9.25 16.83
CA LEU A 219 0.91 8.76 15.48
C LEU A 219 0.38 9.91 14.64
N CYS A 220 1.06 10.24 13.55
CA CYS A 220 0.63 11.23 12.57
C CYS A 220 0.28 10.56 11.27
N LEU A 221 -0.86 10.93 10.68
CA LEU A 221 -1.34 10.43 9.39
C LEU A 221 -1.25 11.55 8.36
N HIS A 222 -0.59 11.29 7.24
CA HIS A 222 -0.50 12.19 6.10
C HIS A 222 -1.05 11.50 4.86
N THR A 223 -2.00 12.12 4.19
CA THR A 223 -2.64 11.58 2.99
C THR A 223 -2.58 12.60 1.86
N LEU A 224 -2.50 12.12 0.63
CA LEU A 224 -2.78 12.92 -0.57
C LEU A 224 -4.27 12.78 -0.86
N SER A 225 -5.08 13.70 -0.36
CA SER A 225 -6.55 13.61 -0.42
C SER A 225 -7.20 14.66 -1.30
N ASP A 226 -6.58 15.81 -1.45
CA ASP A 226 -7.11 16.91 -2.25
C ASP A 226 -6.39 17.02 -3.59
N THR A 227 -7.08 17.56 -4.59
CA THR A 227 -6.48 17.81 -5.91
C THR A 227 -5.35 18.81 -5.84
N ASP A 228 -5.39 19.73 -4.87
CA ASP A 228 -4.35 20.75 -4.66
C ASP A 228 -3.06 20.16 -4.08
N ASP A 229 -3.12 18.96 -3.48
CA ASP A 229 -1.95 18.20 -3.02
C ASP A 229 -1.20 17.52 -4.17
N LEU A 230 -1.82 17.44 -5.36
CA LEU A 230 -1.25 16.78 -6.52
C LEU A 230 -0.54 17.78 -7.42
N PRO A 231 0.58 17.38 -8.06
CA PRO A 231 1.20 18.22 -9.07
C PRO A 231 0.28 18.39 -10.28
N THR A 232 0.36 19.53 -10.94
CA THR A 232 -0.45 19.85 -12.14
C THR A 232 -0.15 18.93 -13.31
N SER A 233 1.02 18.31 -13.33
CA SER A 233 1.42 17.32 -14.33
C SER A 233 2.31 16.27 -13.67
N VAL A 234 2.17 15.02 -14.08
CA VAL A 234 2.99 13.89 -13.63
C VAL A 234 3.81 13.39 -14.81
N SER A 235 5.13 13.48 -14.69
CA SER A 235 6.03 12.84 -15.66
C SER A 235 6.22 11.37 -15.28
N THR A 236 6.15 10.49 -16.27
CA THR A 236 6.50 9.07 -16.10
C THR A 236 8.01 8.87 -15.96
N ASP A 237 8.82 9.88 -16.22
CA ASP A 237 10.25 9.80 -16.46
C ASP A 237 11.07 10.78 -15.62
N THR A 238 10.65 11.04 -14.38
CA THR A 238 11.41 11.90 -13.48
C THR A 238 12.65 11.16 -12.96
N ARG A 239 13.83 11.55 -13.45
CA ARG A 239 15.12 11.06 -12.97
C ARG A 239 15.52 11.79 -11.70
N TYR A 240 15.96 11.02 -10.69
CA TYR A 240 16.53 11.60 -9.47
C TYR A 240 18.07 11.63 -9.56
N GLU A 241 18.61 12.75 -9.93
CA GLU A 241 20.02 12.95 -10.27
C GLU A 241 20.99 12.56 -9.14
N ARG A 242 20.61 12.78 -7.87
CA ARG A 242 21.47 12.48 -6.72
C ARG A 242 21.72 11.00 -6.48
N LEU A 243 20.80 10.14 -6.93
CA LEU A 243 20.89 8.70 -6.78
C LEU A 243 21.12 8.00 -8.12
N SER A 244 21.01 8.72 -9.24
CA SER A 244 21.26 8.18 -10.57
C SER A 244 22.77 8.13 -10.84
N THR A 245 23.19 7.09 -11.55
CA THR A 245 24.58 6.88 -11.99
C THR A 245 24.62 6.70 -13.50
N ASP A 246 25.81 6.62 -14.09
CA ASP A 246 25.98 6.34 -15.52
C ASP A 246 25.45 4.95 -15.92
N ARG A 247 25.24 4.07 -14.94
CA ARG A 247 24.77 2.69 -15.14
C ARG A 247 23.33 2.45 -14.73
N SER A 248 22.78 3.29 -13.86
CA SER A 248 21.42 3.16 -13.36
C SER A 248 20.71 4.49 -13.26
N ASP A 249 19.48 4.55 -13.74
CA ASP A 249 18.58 5.68 -13.58
C ASP A 249 17.64 5.44 -12.40
N CYS A 250 17.76 6.24 -11.34
CA CYS A 250 16.79 6.22 -10.27
C CYS A 250 15.59 7.09 -10.66
N ARG A 251 14.48 6.45 -10.97
CA ARG A 251 13.23 7.13 -11.31
C ARG A 251 12.35 7.26 -10.09
N LEU A 252 11.80 8.44 -9.86
CA LEU A 252 10.89 8.70 -8.73
C LEU A 252 9.52 9.12 -9.24
N SER A 253 8.48 8.54 -8.64
CA SER A 253 7.11 9.05 -8.80
C SER A 253 6.89 10.31 -7.94
N PHE A 254 5.85 11.08 -8.25
CA PHE A 254 5.45 12.26 -7.46
C PHE A 254 5.13 11.90 -5.99
N ALA A 255 4.73 10.68 -5.72
CA ALA A 255 4.40 10.20 -4.38
C ALA A 255 5.63 9.67 -3.59
N ALA A 256 6.79 9.49 -4.23
CA ALA A 256 7.99 8.97 -3.59
C ALA A 256 8.50 9.85 -2.43
N PRO A 257 8.49 11.20 -2.49
CA PRO A 257 8.96 12.03 -1.38
C PRO A 257 8.23 11.80 -0.06
N VAL A 258 6.93 11.46 -0.11
CA VAL A 258 6.11 11.20 1.09
C VAL A 258 6.55 9.92 1.82
N GLY A 259 7.19 8.98 1.11
CA GLY A 259 7.71 7.75 1.69
C GLY A 259 9.22 7.76 1.89
N LEU A 260 9.99 8.16 0.86
CA LEU A 260 11.44 7.93 0.85
C LEU A 260 12.28 9.01 1.54
N LEU A 261 11.76 10.23 1.72
CA LEU A 261 12.54 11.36 2.22
C LEU A 261 12.34 11.67 3.71
N LEU A 262 11.56 10.85 4.43
CA LEU A 262 11.31 11.05 5.85
C LEU A 262 12.41 10.39 6.70
N PRO A 263 13.10 11.14 7.60
CA PRO A 263 14.18 10.61 8.43
C PRO A 263 13.70 10.00 9.76
N CYS A 264 12.47 9.55 9.83
CA CYS A 264 11.83 9.03 11.05
C CYS A 264 11.18 7.67 10.79
N ASN A 265 10.74 6.99 11.86
CA ASN A 265 9.93 5.78 11.73
C ASN A 265 8.62 6.10 11.03
N HIS A 266 8.32 5.40 9.96
CA HIS A 266 7.06 5.57 9.26
C HIS A 266 6.70 4.34 8.43
N ILE A 267 5.41 4.25 8.12
CA ILE A 267 4.86 3.24 7.23
C ILE A 267 4.21 3.98 6.07
N TYR A 268 4.73 3.77 4.87
CA TYR A 268 4.18 4.34 3.65
C TYR A 268 3.27 3.33 2.96
N ASN A 269 2.02 3.71 2.76
CA ASN A 269 0.99 2.86 2.20
C ASN A 269 0.57 3.38 0.83
N GLN A 270 0.52 2.48 -0.14
CA GLN A 270 0.04 2.72 -1.49
C GLN A 270 -1.10 1.76 -1.78
N TYR A 271 -2.29 2.30 -2.04
CA TYR A 271 -3.47 1.53 -2.38
C TYR A 271 -3.82 1.74 -3.84
N LEU A 272 -4.04 0.65 -4.57
CA LEU A 272 -4.60 0.65 -5.91
C LEU A 272 -5.92 -0.12 -5.87
N PHE A 273 -7.00 0.55 -6.24
CA PHE A 273 -8.34 -0.03 -6.28
C PHE A 273 -8.68 -0.38 -7.72
N ILE A 274 -8.78 -1.69 -8.00
CA ILE A 274 -9.17 -2.20 -9.32
C ILE A 274 -10.70 -2.19 -9.36
N GLU A 275 -11.24 -1.17 -10.00
CA GLU A 275 -12.68 -0.98 -10.19
C GLU A 275 -13.13 -1.63 -11.52
N ASP A 276 -14.44 -1.69 -11.71
CA ASP A 276 -15.01 -2.13 -12.97
C ASP A 276 -14.72 -1.12 -14.07
N SER A 277 -14.03 -1.53 -15.12
CA SER A 277 -13.60 -0.64 -16.20
C SER A 277 -14.77 -0.11 -17.02
N ASP A 278 -15.80 -0.93 -17.24
CA ASP A 278 -16.99 -0.54 -18.02
C ASP A 278 -17.81 0.49 -17.24
N ASP A 279 -18.02 0.27 -15.93
CA ASP A 279 -18.67 1.23 -15.06
C ASP A 279 -17.92 2.57 -15.04
N ASN A 280 -16.59 2.54 -15.04
CA ASN A 280 -15.76 3.75 -15.04
C ASN A 280 -15.84 4.49 -16.38
N LEU A 281 -15.75 3.79 -17.50
CA LEU A 281 -15.89 4.39 -18.83
C LEU A 281 -17.26 5.05 -18.97
N GLN A 282 -18.34 4.37 -18.57
CA GLN A 282 -19.69 4.95 -18.59
C GLN A 282 -19.82 6.21 -17.72
N ARG A 283 -19.13 6.23 -16.55
CA ARG A 283 -19.08 7.43 -15.70
C ARG A 283 -18.36 8.59 -16.40
N PHE A 284 -17.20 8.33 -17.00
CA PHE A 284 -16.45 9.35 -17.73
C PHE A 284 -17.21 9.84 -18.97
N GLU A 285 -17.86 8.98 -19.73
CA GLU A 285 -18.72 9.38 -20.84
C GLU A 285 -19.91 10.25 -20.39
N LYS A 286 -20.55 9.91 -19.26
CA LYS A 286 -21.59 10.73 -18.67
C LYS A 286 -21.04 12.09 -18.23
N GLN A 287 -19.85 12.10 -17.64
CA GLN A 287 -19.19 13.34 -17.22
C GLN A 287 -18.81 14.20 -18.42
N ALA A 288 -18.30 13.61 -19.51
CA ALA A 288 -18.01 14.30 -20.76
C ALA A 288 -19.27 14.98 -21.32
N ARG A 289 -20.39 14.24 -21.39
CA ARG A 289 -21.69 14.82 -21.84
C ARG A 289 -22.14 15.98 -20.96
N ASN A 290 -21.97 15.88 -19.64
CA ASN A 290 -22.31 16.97 -18.72
C ASN A 290 -21.41 18.20 -18.94
N MET A 291 -20.08 17.99 -19.07
CA MET A 291 -19.12 19.07 -19.32
C MET A 291 -19.35 19.72 -20.68
N HIS A 292 -19.68 18.96 -21.70
CA HIS A 292 -20.08 19.49 -23.01
C HIS A 292 -21.24 20.46 -22.91
N SER A 293 -22.26 20.12 -22.12
CA SER A 293 -23.41 21.01 -21.90
C SER A 293 -23.01 22.29 -21.16
N LEU A 294 -21.99 22.24 -20.32
CA LEU A 294 -21.52 23.34 -19.51
C LEU A 294 -20.34 24.11 -20.12
N ALA A 295 -19.71 23.57 -21.19
CA ALA A 295 -18.53 24.15 -21.84
C ALA A 295 -18.74 25.60 -22.32
N ARG A 296 -19.94 25.90 -22.80
CA ARG A 296 -20.32 27.25 -23.25
C ARG A 296 -20.35 28.30 -22.14
N TYR A 297 -20.41 27.88 -20.86
CA TYR A 297 -20.51 28.81 -19.72
C TYR A 297 -19.16 29.09 -19.06
N SER A 298 -18.16 28.24 -19.26
CA SER A 298 -16.85 28.40 -18.62
C SER A 298 -15.75 27.72 -19.44
N ARG A 299 -14.63 28.45 -19.62
CA ARG A 299 -13.43 27.90 -20.27
C ARG A 299 -12.86 26.70 -19.51
N SER A 300 -12.98 26.68 -18.18
CA SER A 300 -12.55 25.54 -17.35
C SER A 300 -13.34 24.28 -17.70
N ASN A 301 -14.64 24.38 -17.91
CA ASN A 301 -15.46 23.24 -18.32
C ASN A 301 -15.10 22.72 -19.71
N GLN A 302 -14.72 23.62 -20.62
CA GLN A 302 -14.27 23.26 -21.95
C GLN A 302 -12.94 22.47 -21.88
N ILE A 303 -11.98 22.94 -21.09
CA ILE A 303 -10.69 22.24 -20.89
C ILE A 303 -10.92 20.86 -20.24
N ASN A 304 -11.77 20.77 -19.24
CA ASN A 304 -12.11 19.50 -18.59
C ASN A 304 -12.79 18.52 -19.56
N GLU A 305 -13.65 19.01 -20.45
CA GLU A 305 -14.26 18.20 -21.49
C GLU A 305 -13.19 17.65 -22.45
N GLU A 306 -12.28 18.50 -22.94
CA GLU A 306 -11.19 18.10 -23.83
C GLU A 306 -10.31 17.00 -23.21
N TRP A 307 -9.94 17.14 -21.94
CA TRP A 307 -9.15 16.11 -21.22
C TRP A 307 -9.89 14.79 -21.03
N ILE A 308 -11.18 14.85 -20.71
CA ILE A 308 -11.97 13.62 -20.57
C ILE A 308 -12.13 12.94 -21.92
N GLN A 309 -12.34 13.69 -23.01
CA GLN A 309 -12.45 13.14 -24.36
C GLN A 309 -11.10 12.50 -24.81
N GLU A 310 -9.99 13.15 -24.54
CA GLU A 310 -8.66 12.61 -24.82
C GLU A 310 -8.44 11.28 -24.09
N TYR A 311 -8.76 11.23 -22.78
CA TYR A 311 -8.69 10.00 -22.00
C TYR A 311 -9.60 8.91 -22.59
N LEU A 312 -10.86 9.20 -22.91
CA LEU A 312 -11.79 8.23 -23.49
C LEU A 312 -11.30 7.69 -24.83
N ASN A 313 -10.72 8.53 -25.68
CA ASN A 313 -10.14 8.12 -26.96
C ASN A 313 -8.99 7.12 -26.76
N VAL A 314 -8.10 7.40 -25.81
CA VAL A 314 -6.97 6.49 -25.50
C VAL A 314 -7.48 5.22 -24.83
N ALA A 315 -8.43 5.31 -23.88
CA ALA A 315 -9.02 4.17 -23.21
C ALA A 315 -9.67 3.19 -24.19
N HIS A 316 -10.47 3.70 -25.14
CA HIS A 316 -11.10 2.86 -26.17
C HIS A 316 -10.13 2.30 -27.19
N SER A 317 -9.12 3.08 -27.61
CA SER A 317 -8.18 2.63 -28.66
C SER A 317 -7.08 1.70 -28.14
N GLN A 318 -6.64 1.87 -26.89
CA GLN A 318 -5.52 1.16 -26.31
C GLN A 318 -5.92 0.21 -25.17
N GLY A 319 -7.20 0.16 -24.80
CA GLY A 319 -7.69 -0.66 -23.70
C GLY A 319 -7.16 -0.22 -22.35
N TRP A 320 -7.02 1.10 -22.12
CA TRP A 320 -6.63 1.63 -20.82
C TRP A 320 -7.79 1.52 -19.83
N THR A 321 -7.44 1.16 -18.61
CA THR A 321 -8.39 1.05 -17.50
C THR A 321 -8.07 2.09 -16.45
N ALA A 322 -9.10 2.74 -15.90
CA ALA A 322 -8.93 3.66 -14.79
C ALA A 322 -8.75 2.88 -13.49
N ILE A 323 -7.71 3.22 -12.75
CA ILE A 323 -7.42 2.69 -11.40
C ILE A 323 -7.48 3.87 -10.43
N ARG A 324 -8.18 3.70 -9.31
CA ARG A 324 -8.12 4.67 -8.23
C ARG A 324 -6.92 4.37 -7.35
N ALA A 325 -6.10 5.37 -7.09
CA ALA A 325 -4.96 5.27 -6.18
C ALA A 325 -5.20 6.10 -4.91
N HIS A 326 -4.62 5.65 -3.79
CA HIS A 326 -4.58 6.39 -2.54
C HIS A 326 -3.23 6.19 -1.88
N PHE A 327 -2.65 7.28 -1.36
CA PHE A 327 -1.34 7.29 -0.73
C PHE A 327 -1.47 7.81 0.70
N LEU A 328 -0.91 7.07 1.64
CA LEU A 328 -0.98 7.37 3.07
C LEU A 328 0.36 7.10 3.73
N SER A 329 0.92 8.09 4.41
CA SER A 329 2.06 7.90 5.29
C SER A 329 1.62 7.95 6.75
N LEU A 330 1.98 6.92 7.51
CA LEU A 330 1.78 6.79 8.94
C LEU A 330 3.12 7.02 9.62
N ILE A 331 3.28 8.17 10.26
CA ILE A 331 4.51 8.57 10.96
C ILE A 331 4.36 8.28 12.44
N HIS A 332 5.34 7.60 13.01
CA HIS A 332 5.43 7.26 14.42
C HIS A 332 6.53 8.10 15.09
N ILE A 333 6.14 8.98 16.01
CA ILE A 333 7.03 9.92 16.70
C ILE A 333 7.02 9.65 18.19
#